data_77512fc96d1e2f301cad64f85d8de47b
#
_entry.id   77512fc96d1e2f301cad64f85d8de47b
#
_cell.length_a   1.000
_cell.length_b   1.000
_cell.length_c   1.000
_cell.angle_alpha   90.00
_cell.angle_beta   90.00
_cell.angle_gamma   90.00
#
_symmetry.space_group_name_H-M   'P 1'
#
loop_
_entity.id
_entity.type
_entity.pdbx_description
1 polymer ?
#
loop_
_entity_poly.entity_id
_entity_poly.type
_entity_poly.pdbx_seq_one_letter_code
_entity_poly.pdbx_strand_id
1 'polypeptide(L)'
;MISGVTDDGLAARLATEAGQLLLGVRDEFADADASERKAAGDKRSHDFLMEALASERPGDAVLSEEGADDPVRLRSERVWIVDPLDGTREFSELGRDDWAVHVALWQAGELVAGAVALPARGITLATPQVDAPPAAPGKPRIVVSRTRPPAIALAVRDALDGILVEMGSAGAKVASIVQGLSDVYVHAGGQFEWDSAAPVAVARAAGLHTSRIDGSPLAYNQPDPKLPDLVVCRPELADAVLAVTG
;
A
#
# COMPACT_ATOMS: atom_id res chain seq x y z
N MET A 1 14.25 31.62 5.09
CA MET A 1 14.33 30.17 5.27
C MET A 1 13.16 29.58 4.49
N ILE A 2 13.42 28.95 3.36
CA ILE A 2 12.39 28.21 2.63
C ILE A 2 12.10 26.99 3.49
N SER A 3 10.90 26.93 4.09
CA SER A 3 10.44 25.72 4.78
C SER A 3 10.40 24.62 3.71
N GLY A 4 11.36 23.70 3.73
CA GLY A 4 11.37 22.57 2.82
C GLY A 4 10.10 21.75 3.00
N VAL A 5 9.60 21.16 1.92
CA VAL A 5 8.46 20.24 1.96
C VAL A 5 8.80 19.11 2.94
N THR A 6 7.91 18.86 3.92
CA THR A 6 8.06 17.74 4.87
C THR A 6 8.05 16.40 4.14
N ASP A 7 8.59 15.36 4.75
CA ASP A 7 8.60 14.03 4.12
C ASP A 7 7.19 13.48 3.91
N ASP A 8 6.27 13.73 4.84
CA ASP A 8 4.83 13.41 4.64
C ASP A 8 4.24 14.16 3.46
N GLY A 9 4.51 15.47 3.37
CA GLY A 9 4.04 16.30 2.25
C GLY A 9 4.64 15.86 0.91
N LEU A 10 5.90 15.41 0.91
CA LEU A 10 6.56 14.87 -0.27
C LEU A 10 5.93 13.54 -0.68
N ALA A 11 5.74 12.60 0.25
CA ALA A 11 5.09 11.32 -0.01
C ALA A 11 3.68 11.52 -0.61
N ALA A 12 2.87 12.39 0.02
CA ALA A 12 1.52 12.69 -0.44
C ALA A 12 1.50 13.27 -1.85
N ARG A 13 2.37 14.24 -2.13
CA ARG A 13 2.47 14.89 -3.44
C ARG A 13 2.94 13.91 -4.50
N LEU A 14 4.03 13.16 -4.26
CA LEU A 14 4.57 12.21 -5.23
C LEU A 14 3.57 11.10 -5.57
N ALA A 15 2.90 10.51 -4.57
CA ALA A 15 1.87 9.51 -4.80
C ALA A 15 0.70 10.07 -5.63
N THR A 16 0.28 11.30 -5.34
CA THR A 16 -0.81 11.97 -6.07
C THR A 16 -0.42 12.29 -7.51
N GLU A 17 0.76 12.87 -7.75
CA GLU A 17 1.25 13.24 -9.07
C GLU A 17 1.51 12.01 -9.95
N ALA A 18 2.12 10.94 -9.40
CA ALA A 18 2.26 9.65 -10.09
C ALA A 18 0.88 9.07 -10.44
N GLY A 19 -0.08 9.19 -9.53
CA GLY A 19 -1.45 8.78 -9.79
C GLY A 19 -2.12 9.54 -10.93
N GLN A 20 -1.93 10.87 -11.02
CA GLN A 20 -2.45 11.68 -12.13
C GLN A 20 -1.77 11.31 -13.46
N LEU A 21 -0.46 11.06 -13.45
CA LEU A 21 0.26 10.56 -14.61
C LEU A 21 -0.32 9.24 -15.09
N LEU A 22 -0.60 8.29 -14.17
CA LEU A 22 -1.20 6.99 -14.50
C LEU A 22 -2.59 7.10 -15.09
N LEU A 23 -3.43 8.04 -14.66
CA LEU A 23 -4.72 8.32 -15.30
C LEU A 23 -4.52 8.75 -16.75
N GLY A 24 -3.58 9.65 -17.01
CA GLY A 24 -3.21 10.05 -18.37
C GLY A 24 -2.69 8.90 -19.24
N VAL A 25 -1.85 8.02 -18.66
CA VAL A 25 -1.38 6.80 -19.34
C VAL A 25 -2.56 5.88 -19.69
N ARG A 26 -3.50 5.71 -18.76
CA ARG A 26 -4.67 4.86 -18.96
C ARG A 26 -5.57 5.35 -20.09
N ASP A 27 -5.71 6.66 -20.22
CA ASP A 27 -6.47 7.29 -21.32
C ASP A 27 -5.72 7.19 -22.65
N GLU A 28 -4.40 7.46 -22.68
CA GLU A 28 -3.54 7.36 -23.88
C GLU A 28 -3.53 5.94 -24.45
N PHE A 29 -3.51 4.93 -23.57
CA PHE A 29 -3.44 3.52 -23.92
C PHE A 29 -4.82 2.82 -23.83
N ALA A 30 -5.93 3.55 -23.92
CA ALA A 30 -7.28 2.99 -23.79
C ALA A 30 -7.57 1.91 -24.83
N ASP A 31 -7.13 2.13 -26.09
CA ASP A 31 -7.29 1.21 -27.20
C ASP A 31 -6.18 0.17 -27.34
N ALA A 32 -5.11 0.26 -26.54
CA ALA A 32 -4.01 -0.68 -26.51
C ALA A 32 -4.40 -1.97 -25.77
N ASP A 33 -3.61 -3.03 -25.96
CA ASP A 33 -3.83 -4.24 -25.17
C ASP A 33 -3.45 -4.05 -23.68
N ALA A 34 -3.92 -4.99 -22.82
CA ALA A 34 -3.70 -4.90 -21.39
C ALA A 34 -2.21 -4.98 -21.00
N SER A 35 -1.37 -5.68 -21.79
CA SER A 35 0.07 -5.82 -21.53
C SER A 35 0.81 -4.53 -21.82
N GLU A 36 0.50 -3.87 -22.95
CA GLU A 36 1.07 -2.57 -23.30
C GLU A 36 0.70 -1.49 -22.29
N ARG A 37 -0.59 -1.48 -21.86
CA ARG A 37 -1.09 -0.54 -20.84
C ARG A 37 -0.36 -0.72 -19.51
N LYS A 38 -0.16 -1.97 -19.06
CA LYS A 38 0.61 -2.29 -17.85
C LYS A 38 2.03 -1.76 -17.96
N ALA A 39 2.76 -2.19 -18.99
CA ALA A 39 4.17 -1.81 -19.16
C ALA A 39 4.36 -0.30 -19.24
N ALA A 40 3.44 0.43 -19.88
CA ALA A 40 3.46 1.88 -19.92
C ALA A 40 3.20 2.52 -18.55
N GLY A 41 2.27 1.97 -17.78
CA GLY A 41 1.94 2.42 -16.43
C GLY A 41 3.12 2.23 -15.48
N ASP A 42 3.59 1.00 -15.34
CA ASP A 42 4.71 0.62 -14.49
C ASP A 42 5.94 1.50 -14.79
N LYS A 43 6.35 1.54 -16.05
CA LYS A 43 7.54 2.30 -16.45
C LYS A 43 7.41 3.81 -16.19
N ARG A 44 6.33 4.45 -16.64
CA ARG A 44 6.21 5.91 -16.54
C ARG A 44 6.05 6.38 -15.10
N SER A 45 5.33 5.64 -14.29
CA SER A 45 5.19 5.95 -12.85
C SER A 45 6.52 5.76 -12.13
N HIS A 46 7.24 4.67 -12.42
CA HIS A 46 8.57 4.42 -11.86
C HIS A 46 9.55 5.54 -12.23
N ASP A 47 9.70 5.84 -13.51
CA ASP A 47 10.63 6.88 -13.99
C ASP A 47 10.35 8.22 -13.30
N PHE A 48 9.07 8.62 -13.21
CA PHE A 48 8.65 9.84 -12.52
C PHE A 48 9.07 9.85 -11.04
N LEU A 49 8.76 8.77 -10.29
CA LEU A 49 9.09 8.69 -8.87
C LEU A 49 10.60 8.70 -8.62
N MET A 50 11.38 7.98 -9.47
CA MET A 50 12.85 7.95 -9.34
C MET A 50 13.47 9.32 -9.62
N GLU A 51 13.04 10.01 -10.67
CA GLU A 51 13.53 11.36 -11.01
C GLU A 51 13.21 12.37 -9.89
N ALA A 52 11.99 12.34 -9.38
CA ALA A 52 11.55 13.24 -8.33
C ALA A 52 12.32 13.01 -7.01
N LEU A 53 12.45 11.74 -6.57
CA LEU A 53 13.20 11.41 -5.36
C LEU A 53 14.69 11.73 -5.49
N ALA A 54 15.32 11.45 -6.62
CA ALA A 54 16.71 11.79 -6.87
C ALA A 54 16.94 13.32 -6.82
N SER A 55 15.98 14.10 -7.27
CA SER A 55 16.06 15.57 -7.25
C SER A 55 15.83 16.15 -5.86
N GLU A 56 14.82 15.67 -5.13
CA GLU A 56 14.36 16.29 -3.88
C GLU A 56 15.00 15.68 -2.61
N ARG A 57 15.46 14.45 -2.70
CA ARG A 57 16.12 13.69 -1.61
C ARG A 57 17.36 12.96 -2.10
N PRO A 58 18.36 13.67 -2.69
CA PRO A 58 19.52 13.04 -3.34
C PRO A 58 20.43 12.24 -2.40
N GLY A 59 20.23 12.36 -1.09
CA GLY A 59 20.98 11.61 -0.06
C GLY A 59 20.26 10.36 0.44
N ASP A 60 19.01 10.14 0.05
CA ASP A 60 18.21 8.99 0.49
C ASP A 60 18.34 7.84 -0.50
N ALA A 61 18.28 6.60 0.00
CA ALA A 61 18.19 5.42 -0.85
C ALA A 61 16.73 5.13 -1.26
N VAL A 62 16.54 4.32 -2.30
CA VAL A 62 15.21 3.93 -2.79
C VAL A 62 15.14 2.42 -2.98
N LEU A 63 14.05 1.81 -2.54
CA LEU A 63 13.61 0.46 -2.87
C LEU A 63 12.31 0.58 -3.66
N SER A 64 12.30 0.08 -4.89
CA SER A 64 11.15 0.14 -5.79
C SER A 64 10.87 -1.21 -6.41
N GLU A 65 9.59 -1.56 -6.64
CA GLU A 65 9.18 -2.78 -7.34
C GLU A 65 9.85 -2.90 -8.72
N GLU A 66 9.86 -1.81 -9.48
CA GLU A 66 10.35 -1.78 -10.87
C GLU A 66 11.85 -1.48 -10.96
N GLY A 67 12.52 -1.23 -9.85
CA GLY A 67 13.94 -0.90 -9.78
C GLY A 67 14.83 -2.09 -9.45
N ALA A 68 16.09 -2.05 -9.92
CA ALA A 68 17.10 -2.97 -9.40
C ALA A 68 17.37 -2.66 -7.93
N ASP A 69 17.30 -3.67 -7.07
CA ASP A 69 17.60 -3.50 -5.64
C ASP A 69 19.10 -3.18 -5.43
N ASP A 70 19.38 -2.01 -4.86
CA ASP A 70 20.74 -1.62 -4.50
C ASP A 70 20.97 -1.89 -2.99
N PRO A 71 21.90 -2.82 -2.65
CA PRO A 71 22.23 -3.13 -1.26
C PRO A 71 22.73 -1.94 -0.43
N VAL A 72 23.04 -0.79 -1.05
CA VAL A 72 23.40 0.44 -0.34
C VAL A 72 22.29 0.87 0.63
N ARG A 73 21.02 0.60 0.30
CA ARG A 73 19.86 0.90 1.16
C ARG A 73 19.94 0.28 2.55
N LEU A 74 20.58 -0.89 2.68
CA LEU A 74 20.73 -1.60 3.97
C LEU A 74 21.68 -0.89 4.95
N ARG A 75 22.46 0.08 4.45
CA ARG A 75 23.38 0.91 5.23
C ARG A 75 22.94 2.37 5.27
N SER A 76 21.85 2.69 4.62
CA SER A 76 21.28 4.04 4.57
C SER A 76 20.37 4.25 5.76
N GLU A 77 20.43 5.43 6.37
CA GLU A 77 19.54 5.81 7.46
C GLU A 77 18.10 6.03 6.98
N ARG A 78 17.95 6.46 5.71
CA ARG A 78 16.69 6.83 5.09
C ARG A 78 16.50 6.07 3.78
N VAL A 79 15.36 5.39 3.65
CA VAL A 79 15.02 4.61 2.46
C VAL A 79 13.57 4.88 2.07
N TRP A 80 13.38 5.38 0.85
CA TRP A 80 12.06 5.45 0.24
C TRP A 80 11.68 4.08 -0.31
N ILE A 81 10.53 3.57 0.13
CA ILE A 81 9.98 2.29 -0.33
C ILE A 81 8.75 2.62 -1.17
N VAL A 82 8.79 2.31 -2.47
CA VAL A 82 7.74 2.74 -3.41
C VAL A 82 7.22 1.58 -4.24
N ASP A 83 5.91 1.59 -4.45
CA ASP A 83 5.24 0.80 -5.47
C ASP A 83 4.64 1.78 -6.49
N PRO A 84 5.22 1.87 -7.68
CA PRO A 84 4.77 2.80 -8.71
C PRO A 84 3.36 2.52 -9.22
N LEU A 85 2.91 1.27 -9.16
CA LEU A 85 1.57 0.86 -9.59
C LEU A 85 1.11 -0.44 -8.93
N ASP A 86 0.66 -0.37 -7.67
CA ASP A 86 0.02 -1.50 -6.99
C ASP A 86 -1.34 -1.84 -7.63
N GLY A 87 -1.52 -3.10 -7.98
CA GLY A 87 -2.70 -3.55 -8.70
C GLY A 87 -2.59 -3.32 -10.21
N THR A 88 -1.44 -3.59 -10.81
CA THR A 88 -1.18 -3.47 -12.27
C THR A 88 -2.26 -4.17 -13.11
N ARG A 89 -2.80 -5.28 -12.62
CA ARG A 89 -3.91 -5.97 -13.27
C ARG A 89 -5.17 -5.12 -13.28
N GLU A 90 -5.57 -4.58 -12.15
CA GLU A 90 -6.74 -3.72 -11.99
C GLU A 90 -6.59 -2.42 -12.79
N PHE A 91 -5.38 -1.87 -12.82
CA PHE A 91 -5.06 -0.74 -13.69
C PHE A 91 -5.30 -1.05 -15.16
N SER A 92 -4.94 -2.25 -15.61
CA SER A 92 -5.11 -2.65 -17.02
C SER A 92 -6.56 -2.96 -17.42
N GLU A 93 -7.44 -3.22 -16.46
CA GLU A 93 -8.85 -3.46 -16.68
C GLU A 93 -9.60 -2.11 -16.65
N LEU A 94 -10.01 -1.59 -17.82
CA LEU A 94 -10.72 -0.30 -17.90
C LEU A 94 -12.00 -0.32 -17.05
N GLY A 95 -12.26 0.79 -16.36
CA GLY A 95 -13.42 0.93 -15.46
C GLY A 95 -13.16 0.46 -14.02
N ARG A 96 -12.04 -0.20 -13.72
CA ARG A 96 -11.68 -0.51 -12.34
C ARG A 96 -11.00 0.69 -11.65
N ASP A 97 -11.23 0.77 -10.33
CA ASP A 97 -10.77 1.87 -9.48
C ASP A 97 -9.96 1.42 -8.27
N ASP A 98 -9.70 0.09 -8.15
CA ASP A 98 -9.02 -0.56 -7.03
C ASP A 98 -7.54 -0.86 -7.35
N TRP A 99 -6.81 0.17 -7.72
CA TRP A 99 -5.37 0.20 -7.92
C TRP A 99 -4.79 1.46 -7.27
N ALA A 100 -3.49 1.45 -6.94
CA ALA A 100 -2.90 2.49 -6.10
C ALA A 100 -1.47 2.84 -6.52
N VAL A 101 -0.94 3.93 -5.93
CA VAL A 101 0.49 4.26 -5.89
C VAL A 101 0.90 4.35 -4.43
N HIS A 102 2.04 3.75 -4.09
CA HIS A 102 2.58 3.74 -2.75
C HIS A 102 3.90 4.52 -2.67
N VAL A 103 4.00 5.42 -1.71
CA VAL A 103 5.25 6.13 -1.39
C VAL A 103 5.41 6.12 0.12
N ALA A 104 6.43 5.46 0.65
CA ALA A 104 6.74 5.44 2.07
C ALA A 104 8.19 5.83 2.32
N LEU A 105 8.47 6.41 3.48
CA LEU A 105 9.81 6.62 3.99
C LEU A 105 10.02 5.76 5.23
N TRP A 106 10.99 4.86 5.13
CA TRP A 106 11.58 4.17 6.27
C TRP A 106 12.79 4.95 6.77
N GLN A 107 12.88 5.15 8.08
CA GLN A 107 14.03 5.79 8.71
C GLN A 107 14.37 5.09 10.04
N ALA A 108 15.60 4.62 10.17
CA ALA A 108 16.15 4.08 11.42
C ALA A 108 15.27 3.04 12.12
N GLY A 109 14.63 2.14 11.36
CA GLY A 109 13.78 1.06 11.88
C GLY A 109 12.27 1.30 11.77
N GLU A 110 11.82 2.53 11.49
CA GLU A 110 10.41 2.91 11.52
C GLU A 110 9.94 3.48 10.17
N LEU A 111 8.65 3.29 9.87
CA LEU A 111 7.97 4.01 8.80
C LEU A 111 7.58 5.40 9.32
N VAL A 112 8.23 6.44 8.84
CA VAL A 112 8.07 7.82 9.35
C VAL A 112 7.18 8.69 8.47
N ALA A 113 6.98 8.31 7.21
CA ALA A 113 6.01 8.91 6.31
C ALA A 113 5.41 7.84 5.39
N GLY A 114 4.19 8.06 4.92
CA GLY A 114 3.55 7.18 3.96
C GLY A 114 2.36 7.81 3.28
N ALA A 115 2.19 7.51 1.99
CA ALA A 115 1.04 7.92 1.21
C ALA A 115 0.57 6.80 0.28
N VAL A 116 -0.73 6.59 0.24
CA VAL A 116 -1.44 5.69 -0.69
C VAL A 116 -2.39 6.54 -1.51
N ALA A 117 -2.09 6.72 -2.79
CA ALA A 117 -3.01 7.34 -3.72
C ALA A 117 -3.90 6.27 -4.38
N LEU A 118 -5.19 6.57 -4.48
CA LEU A 118 -6.20 5.83 -5.24
C LEU A 118 -6.68 6.72 -6.39
N PRO A 119 -5.92 6.81 -7.49
CA PRO A 119 -6.11 7.87 -8.47
C PRO A 119 -7.48 7.84 -9.14
N ALA A 120 -7.99 6.66 -9.45
CA ALA A 120 -9.30 6.50 -10.08
C ALA A 120 -10.48 6.89 -9.16
N ARG A 121 -10.22 7.03 -7.84
CA ARG A 121 -11.17 7.54 -6.84
C ARG A 121 -10.93 9.00 -6.46
N GLY A 122 -9.84 9.60 -6.96
CA GLY A 122 -9.45 10.98 -6.62
C GLY A 122 -9.05 11.16 -5.15
N ILE A 123 -8.49 10.12 -4.50
CA ILE A 123 -8.17 10.09 -3.06
C ILE A 123 -6.70 9.83 -2.86
N THR A 124 -6.07 10.57 -1.96
CA THR A 124 -4.74 10.25 -1.41
C THR A 124 -4.83 10.25 0.11
N LEU A 125 -4.53 9.11 0.74
CA LEU A 125 -4.38 8.97 2.19
C LEU A 125 -2.90 9.12 2.52
N ALA A 126 -2.56 10.01 3.46
CA ALA A 126 -1.16 10.29 3.78
C ALA A 126 -0.98 10.63 5.26
N THR A 127 0.12 10.17 5.84
CA THR A 127 0.57 10.56 7.17
C THR A 127 0.86 12.08 7.23
N PRO A 128 0.84 12.70 8.40
CA PRO A 128 0.40 12.15 9.69
C PRO A 128 -1.11 12.25 9.91
N GLN A 129 -1.87 12.89 9.01
CA GLN A 129 -3.28 13.24 9.16
C GLN A 129 -4.16 12.25 8.41
N VAL A 130 -4.45 11.14 9.08
CA VAL A 130 -5.39 10.14 8.58
C VAL A 130 -6.49 9.97 9.63
N ASP A 131 -7.73 10.20 9.23
CA ASP A 131 -8.86 10.03 10.13
C ASP A 131 -9.04 8.54 10.49
N ALA A 132 -9.39 8.30 11.75
CA ALA A 132 -9.78 6.97 12.19
C ALA A 132 -11.02 6.49 11.42
N PRO A 133 -11.10 5.20 11.07
CA PRO A 133 -12.26 4.69 10.34
C PRO A 133 -13.56 4.89 11.14
N PRO A 134 -14.65 5.27 10.48
CA PRO A 134 -15.95 5.40 11.16
C PRO A 134 -16.40 4.07 11.76
N ALA A 135 -17.23 4.11 12.81
CA ALA A 135 -17.80 2.91 13.41
C ALA A 135 -18.51 2.04 12.34
N ALA A 136 -18.29 0.73 12.39
CA ALA A 136 -18.88 -0.21 11.46
C ALA A 136 -19.89 -1.11 12.18
N PRO A 137 -21.19 -0.80 12.11
CA PRO A 137 -22.22 -1.68 12.64
C PRO A 137 -22.38 -2.92 11.72
N GLY A 138 -22.67 -4.06 12.33
CA GLY A 138 -22.97 -5.30 11.61
C GLY A 138 -21.84 -6.31 11.62
N LYS A 139 -21.88 -7.25 10.67
CA LYS A 139 -20.88 -8.29 10.55
C LYS A 139 -19.56 -7.73 10.05
N PRO A 140 -18.39 -8.18 10.58
CA PRO A 140 -17.09 -7.78 10.08
C PRO A 140 -16.92 -8.08 8.59
N ARG A 141 -16.33 -7.13 7.87
CA ARG A 141 -16.07 -7.21 6.42
C ARG A 141 -14.58 -7.52 6.22
N ILE A 142 -14.30 -8.73 5.71
CA ILE A 142 -12.95 -9.20 5.46
C ILE A 142 -12.63 -8.95 3.99
N VAL A 143 -11.71 -7.99 3.72
CA VAL A 143 -11.30 -7.69 2.36
C VAL A 143 -10.25 -8.69 1.89
N VAL A 144 -10.46 -9.25 0.70
CA VAL A 144 -9.64 -10.33 0.13
C VAL A 144 -9.30 -10.04 -1.33
N SER A 145 -8.30 -10.75 -1.84
CA SER A 145 -8.03 -10.77 -3.27
C SER A 145 -9.24 -11.33 -4.03
N ARG A 146 -9.73 -10.60 -5.03
CA ARG A 146 -10.85 -11.04 -5.89
C ARG A 146 -10.57 -12.33 -6.68
N THR A 147 -9.28 -12.66 -6.89
CA THR A 147 -8.90 -13.80 -7.73
C THR A 147 -8.32 -14.97 -6.94
N ARG A 148 -7.74 -14.71 -5.79
CA ARG A 148 -7.06 -15.70 -4.95
C ARG A 148 -7.19 -15.33 -3.47
N PRO A 149 -8.40 -15.43 -2.89
CA PRO A 149 -8.57 -15.22 -1.46
C PRO A 149 -7.76 -16.28 -0.70
N PRO A 150 -6.85 -15.89 0.22
CA PRO A 150 -6.04 -16.85 0.95
C PRO A 150 -6.90 -17.63 1.96
N ALA A 151 -6.56 -18.93 2.17
CA ALA A 151 -7.32 -19.79 3.06
C ALA A 151 -7.43 -19.21 4.49
N ILE A 152 -6.38 -18.54 4.97
CA ILE A 152 -6.36 -17.91 6.29
C ILE A 152 -7.42 -16.78 6.40
N ALA A 153 -7.64 -16.01 5.34
CA ALA A 153 -8.67 -14.97 5.35
C ALA A 153 -10.08 -15.57 5.36
N LEU A 154 -10.27 -16.73 4.73
CA LEU A 154 -11.54 -17.47 4.80
C LEU A 154 -11.78 -18.01 6.22
N ALA A 155 -10.74 -18.53 6.90
CA ALA A 155 -10.82 -18.95 8.28
C ALA A 155 -11.19 -17.80 9.23
N VAL A 156 -10.58 -16.61 9.04
CA VAL A 156 -10.92 -15.39 9.79
C VAL A 156 -12.38 -14.99 9.56
N ARG A 157 -12.85 -15.00 8.30
CA ARG A 157 -14.27 -14.75 7.98
C ARG A 157 -15.20 -15.68 8.75
N ASP A 158 -14.89 -17.00 8.76
CA ASP A 158 -15.74 -18.00 9.41
C ASP A 158 -15.75 -17.81 10.93
N ALA A 159 -14.60 -17.55 11.53
CA ALA A 159 -14.46 -17.35 12.98
C ALA A 159 -15.16 -16.07 13.47
N LEU A 160 -15.18 -15.01 12.66
CA LEU A 160 -15.82 -13.74 12.99
C LEU A 160 -17.28 -13.66 12.53
N ASP A 161 -17.86 -14.72 11.95
CA ASP A 161 -19.17 -14.67 11.26
C ASP A 161 -19.26 -13.50 10.28
N GLY A 162 -18.14 -13.23 9.59
CA GLY A 162 -17.96 -12.07 8.72
C GLY A 162 -18.44 -12.29 7.28
N ILE A 163 -18.30 -11.25 6.47
CA ILE A 163 -18.56 -11.29 5.03
C ILE A 163 -17.31 -10.95 4.23
N LEU A 164 -17.16 -11.50 3.03
CA LEU A 164 -16.04 -11.19 2.15
C LEU A 164 -16.33 -9.94 1.30
N VAL A 165 -15.29 -9.12 1.14
CA VAL A 165 -15.26 -8.00 0.19
C VAL A 165 -14.10 -8.24 -0.77
N GLU A 166 -14.39 -8.43 -2.05
CA GLU A 166 -13.38 -8.70 -3.06
C GLU A 166 -12.81 -7.40 -3.64
N MET A 167 -11.48 -7.29 -3.65
CA MET A 167 -10.78 -6.10 -4.13
C MET A 167 -9.40 -6.47 -4.71
N GLY A 168 -8.93 -5.72 -5.71
CA GLY A 168 -7.55 -5.74 -6.18
C GLY A 168 -6.61 -4.99 -5.24
N SER A 169 -5.37 -4.76 -5.64
CA SER A 169 -4.37 -3.89 -4.96
C SER A 169 -4.27 -4.11 -3.44
N ALA A 170 -3.08 -4.16 -2.89
CA ALA A 170 -2.86 -4.23 -1.44
C ALA A 170 -3.21 -2.89 -0.78
N GLY A 171 -2.79 -1.78 -1.41
CA GLY A 171 -3.10 -0.44 -0.94
C GLY A 171 -4.59 -0.13 -0.94
N ALA A 172 -5.32 -0.51 -2.00
CA ALA A 172 -6.77 -0.33 -2.06
C ALA A 172 -7.48 -1.10 -0.94
N LYS A 173 -7.02 -2.32 -0.60
CA LYS A 173 -7.58 -3.10 0.51
C LYS A 173 -7.38 -2.41 1.86
N VAL A 174 -6.16 -1.97 2.16
CA VAL A 174 -5.87 -1.25 3.42
C VAL A 174 -6.62 0.08 3.45
N ALA A 175 -6.60 0.84 2.36
CA ALA A 175 -7.35 2.10 2.25
C ALA A 175 -8.85 1.90 2.50
N SER A 176 -9.43 0.76 2.08
CA SER A 176 -10.83 0.46 2.33
C SER A 176 -11.16 0.30 3.81
N ILE A 177 -10.21 -0.18 4.64
CA ILE A 177 -10.38 -0.25 6.10
C ILE A 177 -10.34 1.15 6.69
N VAL A 178 -9.37 1.97 6.28
CA VAL A 178 -9.26 3.37 6.72
C VAL A 178 -10.53 4.15 6.40
N GLN A 179 -11.13 3.91 5.24
CA GLN A 179 -12.38 4.54 4.80
C GLN A 179 -13.64 3.93 5.44
N GLY A 180 -13.51 2.88 6.26
CA GLY A 180 -14.65 2.18 6.85
C GLY A 180 -15.49 1.37 5.87
N LEU A 181 -14.94 0.99 4.73
CA LEU A 181 -15.58 0.14 3.72
C LEU A 181 -15.33 -1.35 3.97
N SER A 182 -14.28 -1.68 4.71
CA SER A 182 -13.97 -3.02 5.24
C SER A 182 -13.40 -2.92 6.65
N ASP A 183 -13.10 -4.05 7.29
CA ASP A 183 -12.71 -4.08 8.70
C ASP A 183 -11.44 -4.89 8.97
N VAL A 184 -11.14 -5.88 8.13
CA VAL A 184 -10.00 -6.79 8.28
C VAL A 184 -9.39 -7.10 6.92
N TYR A 185 -8.06 -7.01 6.84
CA TYR A 185 -7.25 -7.54 5.75
C TYR A 185 -6.20 -8.48 6.32
N VAL A 186 -6.20 -9.73 5.86
CA VAL A 186 -5.18 -10.73 6.17
C VAL A 186 -4.59 -11.23 4.87
N HIS A 187 -3.26 -11.17 4.78
CA HIS A 187 -2.51 -11.70 3.66
C HIS A 187 -1.47 -12.72 4.15
N ALA A 188 -1.29 -13.81 3.41
CA ALA A 188 -0.26 -14.81 3.67
C ALA A 188 0.39 -15.23 2.35
N GLY A 189 1.66 -14.88 2.21
CA GLY A 189 2.54 -15.26 1.10
C GLY A 189 2.44 -14.40 -0.16
N GLY A 190 3.58 -14.09 -0.73
CA GLY A 190 3.70 -13.47 -2.05
C GLY A 190 3.61 -11.95 -2.11
N GLN A 191 3.78 -11.24 -0.99
CA GLN A 191 3.97 -9.79 -0.97
C GLN A 191 5.43 -9.41 -0.78
N PHE A 192 5.73 -8.16 -1.12
CA PHE A 192 6.99 -7.49 -0.88
C PHE A 192 6.78 -6.26 0.01
N GLU A 193 7.88 -5.65 0.45
CA GLU A 193 7.82 -4.47 1.31
C GLU A 193 7.07 -3.30 0.66
N TRP A 194 7.20 -3.09 -0.64
CA TRP A 194 6.53 -2.01 -1.37
C TRP A 194 5.01 -2.18 -1.46
N ASP A 195 4.49 -3.43 -1.43
CA ASP A 195 3.04 -3.67 -1.36
C ASP A 195 2.40 -3.14 -0.07
N SER A 196 3.19 -2.99 1.01
CA SER A 196 2.62 -2.74 2.34
C SER A 196 3.22 -1.56 3.12
N ALA A 197 4.42 -1.08 2.80
CA ALA A 197 5.07 -0.03 3.59
C ALA A 197 4.21 1.24 3.71
N ALA A 198 3.77 1.81 2.60
CA ALA A 198 2.88 2.97 2.63
C ALA A 198 1.49 2.65 3.21
N PRO A 199 0.82 1.55 2.81
CA PRO A 199 -0.44 1.14 3.43
C PRO A 199 -0.36 0.98 4.95
N VAL A 200 0.71 0.38 5.48
CA VAL A 200 0.91 0.19 6.92
C VAL A 200 1.17 1.51 7.63
N ALA A 201 1.98 2.42 7.05
CA ALA A 201 2.18 3.75 7.61
C ALA A 201 0.84 4.51 7.75
N VAL A 202 0.03 4.50 6.70
CA VAL A 202 -1.31 5.13 6.67
C VAL A 202 -2.25 4.46 7.66
N ALA A 203 -2.27 3.11 7.73
CA ALA A 203 -3.11 2.36 8.67
C ALA A 203 -2.76 2.67 10.13
N ARG A 204 -1.47 2.74 10.47
CA ARG A 204 -1.00 3.13 11.81
C ARG A 204 -1.41 4.55 12.17
N ALA A 205 -1.28 5.49 11.24
CA ALA A 205 -1.72 6.88 11.44
C ALA A 205 -3.25 6.97 11.68
N ALA A 206 -4.04 6.08 11.08
CA ALA A 206 -5.49 5.95 11.30
C ALA A 206 -5.85 5.20 12.59
N GLY A 207 -4.88 4.74 13.39
CA GLY A 207 -5.10 3.99 14.62
C GLY A 207 -5.51 2.53 14.42
N LEU A 208 -5.27 1.95 13.25
CA LEU A 208 -5.53 0.54 12.97
C LEU A 208 -4.43 -0.37 13.56
N HIS A 209 -4.78 -1.61 13.87
CA HIS A 209 -3.83 -2.65 14.20
C HIS A 209 -3.08 -3.12 12.95
N THR A 210 -1.74 -3.27 13.06
CA THR A 210 -0.88 -3.80 12.00
C THR A 210 0.16 -4.75 12.60
N SER A 211 0.24 -5.96 12.10
CA SER A 211 1.22 -6.97 12.56
C SER A 211 1.47 -8.04 11.50
N ARG A 212 2.38 -8.95 11.80
CA ARG A 212 2.46 -10.28 11.18
C ARG A 212 1.24 -11.11 11.61
N ILE A 213 1.02 -12.25 10.95
CA ILE A 213 -0.09 -13.16 11.31
C ILE A 213 0.06 -13.78 12.69
N ASP A 214 1.27 -13.86 13.23
CA ASP A 214 1.58 -14.32 14.58
C ASP A 214 1.56 -13.20 15.64
N GLY A 215 1.16 -11.98 15.25
CA GLY A 215 1.12 -10.82 16.11
C GLY A 215 2.46 -10.09 16.28
N SER A 216 3.56 -10.62 15.72
CA SER A 216 4.87 -9.95 15.80
C SER A 216 4.91 -8.66 14.96
N PRO A 217 5.82 -7.72 15.27
CA PRO A 217 5.94 -6.47 14.52
C PRO A 217 6.35 -6.70 13.07
N LEU A 218 5.86 -5.82 12.19
CA LEU A 218 6.33 -5.72 10.81
C LEU A 218 7.67 -5.00 10.77
N ALA A 219 8.63 -5.54 10.02
CA ALA A 219 9.94 -4.94 9.79
C ALA A 219 10.14 -4.67 8.30
N TYR A 220 10.73 -3.51 8.00
CA TYR A 220 10.98 -3.03 6.64
C TYR A 220 12.47 -2.76 6.42
N ASN A 221 12.85 -2.57 5.16
CA ASN A 221 14.22 -2.42 4.71
C ASN A 221 15.09 -3.65 5.08
N GLN A 222 14.53 -4.85 4.85
CA GLN A 222 15.23 -6.10 5.11
C GLN A 222 16.08 -6.53 3.90
N PRO A 223 17.14 -7.36 4.10
CA PRO A 223 17.96 -7.87 2.98
C PRO A 223 17.15 -8.61 1.91
N ASP A 224 16.17 -9.41 2.30
CA ASP A 224 15.14 -9.95 1.40
C ASP A 224 13.89 -9.07 1.53
N PRO A 225 13.49 -8.34 0.48
CA PRO A 225 12.34 -7.44 0.56
C PRO A 225 10.99 -8.16 0.57
N LYS A 226 10.96 -9.48 0.63
CA LYS A 226 9.71 -10.23 0.78
C LYS A 226 9.08 -10.00 2.14
N LEU A 227 7.79 -9.67 2.13
CA LEU A 227 6.95 -9.64 3.31
C LEU A 227 6.04 -10.89 3.30
N PRO A 228 6.31 -11.90 4.13
CA PRO A 228 5.64 -13.19 3.99
C PRO A 228 4.15 -13.16 4.38
N ASP A 229 3.75 -12.22 5.23
CA ASP A 229 2.36 -12.10 5.69
C ASP A 229 2.08 -10.74 6.34
N LEU A 230 0.79 -10.43 6.48
CA LEU A 230 0.31 -9.13 6.98
C LEU A 230 -1.09 -9.28 7.59
N VAL A 231 -1.31 -8.63 8.72
CA VAL A 231 -2.63 -8.33 9.30
C VAL A 231 -2.80 -6.83 9.39
N VAL A 232 -3.89 -6.31 8.84
CA VAL A 232 -4.38 -4.95 9.10
C VAL A 232 -5.85 -5.06 9.47
N CYS A 233 -6.22 -4.56 10.64
CA CYS A 233 -7.62 -4.61 11.06
C CYS A 233 -7.97 -3.48 12.03
N ARG A 234 -9.26 -3.35 12.30
CA ARG A 234 -9.74 -2.50 13.39
C ARG A 234 -9.19 -3.01 14.73
N PRO A 235 -8.75 -2.13 15.64
CA PRO A 235 -8.13 -2.55 16.90
C PRO A 235 -9.01 -3.51 17.73
N GLU A 236 -10.31 -3.27 17.73
CA GLU A 236 -11.27 -4.10 18.47
C GLU A 236 -11.43 -5.53 17.94
N LEU A 237 -10.96 -5.80 16.72
CA LEU A 237 -10.98 -7.14 16.11
C LEU A 237 -9.63 -7.85 16.20
N ALA A 238 -8.56 -7.18 16.64
CA ALA A 238 -7.20 -7.68 16.58
C ALA A 238 -7.03 -9.02 17.31
N ASP A 239 -7.46 -9.11 18.56
CA ASP A 239 -7.33 -10.34 19.36
C ASP A 239 -8.05 -11.52 18.71
N ALA A 240 -9.26 -11.29 18.19
CA ALA A 240 -10.05 -12.32 17.53
C ALA A 240 -9.45 -12.77 16.20
N VAL A 241 -8.85 -11.85 15.43
CA VAL A 241 -8.13 -12.17 14.19
C VAL A 241 -6.87 -12.98 14.51
N LEU A 242 -6.04 -12.51 15.46
CA LEU A 242 -4.79 -13.17 15.84
C LEU A 242 -5.00 -14.55 16.46
N ALA A 243 -6.11 -14.78 17.16
CA ALA A 243 -6.47 -16.12 17.65
C ALA A 243 -6.72 -17.16 16.54
N VAL A 244 -6.95 -16.70 15.31
CA VAL A 244 -7.17 -17.56 14.14
C VAL A 244 -5.91 -17.70 13.29
N THR A 245 -5.07 -16.65 13.27
CA THR A 245 -3.93 -16.56 12.35
C THR A 245 -2.61 -16.99 12.97
N GLY A 246 -2.48 -16.89 14.31
CA GLY A 246 -1.25 -17.16 15.09
C GLY A 246 -1.05 -18.60 15.56
#